data_9213055e2afa9f609115fb08e323c32b
#
_entry.id   9213055e2afa9f609115fb08e323c32b
#
_cell.length_a   1.000
_cell.length_b   1.000
_cell.length_c   1.000
_cell.angle_alpha   90.00
_cell.angle_beta   90.00
_cell.angle_gamma   90.00
#
_symmetry.space_group_name_H-M   'P 1'
#
loop_
_entity.id
_entity.type
_entity.pdbx_description
1 polymer ?
#
loop_
_entity_poly.entity_id
_entity_poly.type
_entity_poly.pdbx_seq_one_letter_code
_entity_poly.pdbx_strand_id
1 'polypeptide(L)'
;MSKPLIEIEPQWSKRINIIILILAMISFGLFSLNSSDIAEEMFEDPNTGKPMLLGLIAIEELQQDPFSEWYQIEFESYEVDTELINAIDNPSQYSYEIFLGTWCADSRREVPRMEKILSQMDIDMANVLIVAVDRDKISPNRQEEGKDIRYVPTLIVSKNNEEIGRIVESPSSESATLESDLFEISLGIPPIPNYVE
;
A
#
# COMPACT_ATOMS: atom_id res chain seq x y z
N MET A 1 19.28 -78.91 -3.37
CA MET A 1 19.04 -78.05 -2.19
C MET A 1 19.92 -76.85 -2.35
N SER A 2 19.35 -75.78 -2.84
CA SER A 2 20.00 -74.41 -3.02
C SER A 2 19.85 -73.63 -1.75
N LYS A 3 20.97 -73.17 -1.18
CA LYS A 3 20.96 -72.18 -0.04
C LYS A 3 20.45 -70.81 -0.48
N PRO A 4 19.67 -70.12 0.35
CA PRO A 4 19.31 -68.77 0.03
C PRO A 4 20.52 -67.83 0.24
N LEU A 5 20.72 -66.92 -0.74
CA LEU A 5 21.67 -65.81 -0.64
C LEU A 5 21.16 -64.81 0.37
N ILE A 6 21.96 -64.59 1.43
CA ILE A 6 21.69 -63.50 2.39
C ILE A 6 22.16 -62.21 1.73
N GLU A 7 21.22 -61.35 1.36
CA GLU A 7 21.50 -60.01 0.85
C GLU A 7 21.85 -59.09 2.03
N ILE A 8 23.12 -58.75 2.16
CA ILE A 8 23.60 -57.83 3.23
C ILE A 8 23.49 -56.43 2.71
N GLU A 9 22.47 -55.70 3.15
CA GLU A 9 22.38 -54.26 2.88
C GLU A 9 23.57 -53.51 3.48
N PRO A 10 24.29 -52.70 2.72
CA PRO A 10 25.47 -51.98 3.19
C PRO A 10 25.10 -50.92 4.22
N GLN A 11 25.77 -50.95 5.37
CA GLN A 11 25.54 -50.03 6.51
C GLN A 11 25.61 -48.52 6.17
N TRP A 12 26.21 -48.15 5.05
CA TRP A 12 26.30 -46.78 4.61
C TRP A 12 24.96 -46.24 4.10
N SER A 13 24.05 -47.05 3.58
CA SER A 13 22.71 -46.63 3.13
C SER A 13 21.86 -46.10 4.30
N LYS A 14 21.96 -46.71 5.48
CA LYS A 14 21.25 -46.26 6.70
C LYS A 14 21.77 -44.94 7.23
N ARG A 15 23.08 -44.67 7.10
CA ARG A 15 23.68 -43.39 7.52
C ARG A 15 23.32 -42.26 6.60
N ILE A 16 23.21 -42.49 5.28
CA ILE A 16 22.77 -41.51 4.31
C ILE A 16 21.30 -41.11 4.54
N ASN A 17 20.42 -42.06 4.81
CA ASN A 17 19.01 -41.80 5.09
C ASN A 17 18.80 -40.96 6.37
N ILE A 18 19.63 -41.21 7.41
CA ILE A 18 19.59 -40.43 8.67
C ILE A 18 20.06 -38.99 8.42
N ILE A 19 21.13 -38.81 7.63
CA ILE A 19 21.65 -37.47 7.31
C ILE A 19 20.62 -36.66 6.46
N ILE A 20 19.96 -37.30 5.49
CA ILE A 20 18.92 -36.68 4.69
C ILE A 20 17.71 -36.29 5.55
N LEU A 21 17.29 -37.12 6.51
CA LEU A 21 16.22 -36.85 7.46
C LEU A 21 16.56 -35.68 8.40
N ILE A 22 17.79 -35.58 8.87
CA ILE A 22 18.26 -34.48 9.73
C ILE A 22 18.34 -33.19 8.93
N LEU A 23 18.82 -33.20 7.69
CA LEU A 23 18.84 -32.01 6.80
C LEU A 23 17.44 -31.57 6.44
N ALA A 24 16.49 -32.48 6.22
CA ALA A 24 15.09 -32.14 5.98
C ALA A 24 14.41 -31.51 7.21
N MET A 25 14.72 -31.98 8.42
CA MET A 25 14.21 -31.39 9.66
C MET A 25 14.81 -30.01 9.95
N ILE A 26 16.08 -29.79 9.62
CA ILE A 26 16.73 -28.47 9.76
C ILE A 26 16.15 -27.48 8.76
N SER A 27 15.88 -27.89 7.52
CA SER A 27 15.24 -27.01 6.51
C SER A 27 13.78 -26.68 6.85
N PHE A 28 13.05 -27.57 7.52
CA PHE A 28 11.67 -27.31 7.96
C PHE A 28 11.61 -26.48 9.25
N GLY A 29 12.64 -26.56 10.09
CA GLY A 29 12.73 -25.76 11.33
C GLY A 29 13.17 -24.31 11.13
N LEU A 30 13.81 -23.98 9.99
CA LEU A 30 14.25 -22.62 9.67
C LEU A 30 13.19 -21.79 8.91
N PHE A 31 12.07 -22.38 8.52
CA PHE A 31 10.99 -21.68 7.81
C PHE A 31 9.81 -21.32 8.72
N SER A 32 9.97 -21.48 10.01
CA SER A 32 9.02 -20.93 10.99
C SER A 32 9.56 -19.59 11.53
N LEU A 33 9.91 -18.67 10.64
CA LEU A 33 9.92 -17.25 11.00
C LEU A 33 8.46 -16.87 11.13
N ASN A 34 8.03 -16.79 12.38
CA ASN A 34 6.75 -16.25 12.76
C ASN A 34 6.55 -14.90 12.05
N SER A 35 5.54 -14.80 11.19
CA SER A 35 5.02 -13.53 10.66
C SER A 35 4.37 -12.66 11.75
N SER A 36 4.54 -13.01 13.03
CA SER A 36 3.91 -12.33 14.15
C SER A 36 4.82 -11.40 14.95
N ASP A 37 6.06 -11.20 14.51
CA ASP A 37 7.03 -10.33 15.23
C ASP A 37 7.53 -9.13 14.41
N ILE A 38 6.89 -8.80 13.32
CA ILE A 38 6.90 -7.41 12.86
C ILE A 38 5.76 -6.74 13.64
N ALA A 39 6.03 -6.40 14.90
CA ALA A 39 5.26 -5.37 15.54
C ALA A 39 5.51 -4.12 14.69
N GLU A 40 4.53 -3.74 13.88
CA GLU A 40 4.52 -2.47 13.20
C GLU A 40 4.84 -1.41 14.24
N GLU A 41 5.98 -0.73 14.07
CA GLU A 41 6.43 0.31 14.99
C GLU A 41 5.45 1.47 14.85
N MET A 42 4.42 1.46 15.73
CA MET A 42 3.41 2.50 15.74
C MET A 42 4.02 3.73 16.41
N PHE A 43 4.13 4.80 15.63
CA PHE A 43 4.65 6.08 16.11
C PHE A 43 3.57 6.85 16.85
N GLU A 44 3.97 7.77 17.72
CA GLU A 44 3.04 8.69 18.38
C GLU A 44 3.10 10.07 17.71
N ASP A 45 1.95 10.62 17.40
CA ASP A 45 1.82 12.02 16.96
C ASP A 45 2.25 12.95 18.09
N PRO A 46 3.32 13.75 17.91
CA PRO A 46 3.90 14.57 18.98
C PRO A 46 2.94 15.64 19.52
N ASN A 47 1.91 16.01 18.74
CA ASN A 47 0.94 17.03 19.15
C ASN A 47 -0.23 16.45 19.93
N THR A 48 -0.59 15.21 19.71
CA THR A 48 -1.81 14.61 20.28
C THR A 48 -1.56 13.36 21.11
N GLY A 49 -0.37 12.75 21.03
CA GLY A 49 -0.05 11.46 21.63
C GLY A 49 -0.83 10.28 21.06
N LYS A 50 -1.53 10.48 19.93
CA LYS A 50 -2.28 9.41 19.27
C LYS A 50 -1.37 8.62 18.33
N PRO A 51 -1.68 7.34 18.14
CA PRO A 51 -0.95 6.51 17.17
C PRO A 51 -0.97 7.13 15.76
N MET A 52 0.16 7.05 15.06
CA MET A 52 0.28 7.39 13.65
C MET A 52 1.18 6.39 12.93
N LEU A 53 0.94 6.20 11.63
CA LEU A 53 1.80 5.43 10.73
C LEU A 53 2.84 6.35 10.08
N LEU A 54 4.02 5.80 9.78
CA LEU A 54 5.08 6.50 9.05
C LEU A 54 5.79 5.54 8.09
N GLY A 55 6.13 6.05 6.91
CA GLY A 55 6.86 5.31 5.88
C GLY A 55 5.93 4.62 4.88
N LEU A 56 6.47 3.63 4.19
CA LEU A 56 5.68 2.80 3.27
C LEU A 56 4.70 1.95 4.08
N ILE A 57 3.45 1.99 3.69
CA ILE A 57 2.38 1.22 4.32
C ILE A 57 1.57 0.46 3.25
N ALA A 58 0.96 -0.64 3.66
CA ALA A 58 -0.11 -1.27 2.91
C ALA A 58 -1.45 -0.62 3.28
N ILE A 59 -2.40 -0.60 2.36
CA ILE A 59 -3.72 0.00 2.62
C ILE A 59 -4.46 -0.71 3.76
N GLU A 60 -4.23 -2.00 3.93
CA GLU A 60 -4.79 -2.84 4.97
C GLU A 60 -4.42 -2.39 6.39
N GLU A 61 -3.30 -1.65 6.56
CA GLU A 61 -2.91 -1.09 7.85
C GLU A 61 -3.89 -0.01 8.33
N LEU A 62 -4.49 0.73 7.39
CA LEU A 62 -5.54 1.71 7.68
C LEU A 62 -6.89 1.06 8.02
N GLN A 63 -7.08 -0.21 7.63
CA GLN A 63 -8.30 -0.99 7.91
C GLN A 63 -8.27 -1.66 9.29
N GLN A 64 -7.19 -1.49 10.04
CA GLN A 64 -7.02 -2.03 11.39
C GLN A 64 -7.08 -0.93 12.45
N ASP A 65 -7.34 -1.32 13.70
CA ASP A 65 -7.29 -0.40 14.83
C ASP A 65 -5.87 0.18 15.01
N PRO A 66 -5.77 1.47 15.31
CA PRO A 66 -6.83 2.41 15.70
C PRO A 66 -7.40 3.24 14.52
N PHE A 67 -7.16 2.87 13.27
CA PHE A 67 -7.53 3.65 12.08
C PHE A 67 -8.84 3.18 11.44
N SER A 68 -9.25 1.93 11.68
CA SER A 68 -10.37 1.25 11.03
C SER A 68 -11.70 2.00 11.12
N GLU A 69 -12.00 2.65 12.24
CA GLU A 69 -13.27 3.34 12.45
C GLU A 69 -13.54 4.42 11.40
N TRP A 70 -12.62 5.39 11.25
CA TRP A 70 -12.80 6.47 10.27
C TRP A 70 -12.63 5.97 8.84
N TYR A 71 -11.78 4.96 8.64
CA TYR A 71 -11.54 4.38 7.33
C TYR A 71 -12.81 3.73 6.77
N GLN A 72 -13.45 2.86 7.53
CA GLN A 72 -14.66 2.17 7.11
C GLN A 72 -15.83 3.12 6.86
N ILE A 73 -16.02 4.11 7.73
CA ILE A 73 -17.07 5.12 7.58
C ILE A 73 -16.95 5.82 6.22
N GLU A 74 -15.77 6.31 5.88
CA GLU A 74 -15.56 7.05 4.63
C GLU A 74 -15.60 6.13 3.40
N PHE A 75 -15.01 4.94 3.50
CA PHE A 75 -15.03 3.97 2.42
C PHE A 75 -16.44 3.49 2.08
N GLU A 76 -17.25 3.17 3.10
CA GLU A 76 -18.61 2.63 2.88
C GLU A 76 -19.57 3.73 2.39
N SER A 77 -19.50 4.93 2.97
CA SER A 77 -20.42 6.04 2.66
C SER A 77 -20.16 6.73 1.32
N TYR A 78 -18.95 6.61 0.77
CA TYR A 78 -18.60 7.28 -0.48
C TYR A 78 -19.22 6.56 -1.68
N GLU A 79 -19.93 7.29 -2.52
CA GLU A 79 -20.52 6.80 -3.78
C GLU A 79 -19.64 7.25 -4.94
N VAL A 80 -18.98 6.29 -5.60
CA VAL A 80 -18.08 6.56 -6.73
C VAL A 80 -18.88 6.88 -7.98
N ASP A 81 -18.51 7.95 -8.67
CA ASP A 81 -19.02 8.27 -10.00
C ASP A 81 -18.42 7.31 -11.04
N THR A 82 -19.12 6.20 -11.24
CA THR A 82 -18.70 5.15 -12.16
C THR A 82 -18.73 5.57 -13.63
N GLU A 83 -19.48 6.60 -14.00
CA GLU A 83 -19.50 7.13 -15.37
C GLU A 83 -18.16 7.81 -15.68
N LEU A 84 -17.68 8.66 -14.77
CA LEU A 84 -16.41 9.36 -14.92
C LEU A 84 -15.22 8.40 -14.92
N ILE A 85 -15.15 7.46 -13.98
CA ILE A 85 -14.01 6.54 -13.93
C ILE A 85 -13.98 5.57 -15.12
N ASN A 86 -15.12 5.15 -15.64
CA ASN A 86 -15.21 4.32 -16.85
C ASN A 86 -14.84 5.09 -18.12
N ALA A 87 -14.84 6.42 -18.09
CA ALA A 87 -14.37 7.24 -19.20
C ALA A 87 -12.85 7.39 -19.25
N ILE A 88 -12.13 6.99 -18.20
CA ILE A 88 -10.65 6.96 -18.16
C ILE A 88 -10.15 5.78 -18.98
N ASP A 89 -9.50 6.06 -20.11
CA ASP A 89 -8.98 5.00 -20.99
C ASP A 89 -7.76 4.32 -20.36
N ASN A 90 -7.82 2.99 -20.26
CA ASN A 90 -6.75 2.12 -19.77
C ASN A 90 -6.05 2.64 -18.48
N PRO A 91 -6.76 2.69 -17.34
CA PRO A 91 -6.22 3.27 -16.10
C PRO A 91 -4.96 2.56 -15.58
N SER A 92 -4.74 1.30 -15.94
CA SER A 92 -3.55 0.53 -15.57
C SER A 92 -2.26 0.98 -16.28
N GLN A 93 -2.35 1.91 -17.26
CA GLN A 93 -1.17 2.53 -17.86
C GLN A 93 -0.52 3.58 -16.96
N TYR A 94 -1.21 4.02 -15.90
CA TYR A 94 -0.72 4.99 -14.94
C TYR A 94 -0.16 4.31 -13.68
N SER A 95 0.73 5.00 -13.00
CA SER A 95 1.15 4.68 -11.65
C SER A 95 0.57 5.71 -10.68
N TYR A 96 0.23 5.24 -9.47
CA TYR A 96 -0.43 6.03 -8.46
C TYR A 96 0.41 6.03 -7.18
N GLU A 97 0.59 7.20 -6.60
CA GLU A 97 1.29 7.37 -5.33
C GLU A 97 0.40 8.20 -4.39
N ILE A 98 0.17 7.72 -3.17
CA ILE A 98 -0.63 8.40 -2.15
C ILE A 98 0.29 8.76 -0.99
N PHE A 99 0.42 10.05 -0.70
CA PHE A 99 1.06 10.55 0.51
C PHE A 99 -0.03 10.99 1.48
N LEU A 100 0.03 10.51 2.72
CA LEU A 100 -1.01 10.79 3.72
C LEU A 100 -0.42 11.02 5.11
N GLY A 101 -1.20 11.67 5.97
CA GLY A 101 -0.94 11.73 7.40
C GLY A 101 -2.13 11.12 8.16
N THR A 102 -1.94 10.03 8.89
CA THR A 102 -3.04 9.45 9.71
C THR A 102 -3.53 10.40 10.81
N TRP A 103 -2.77 11.45 11.11
CA TRP A 103 -3.11 12.58 11.97
C TRP A 103 -3.96 13.66 11.29
N CYS A 104 -4.00 13.69 9.94
CA CYS A 104 -4.69 14.71 9.14
C CYS A 104 -6.14 14.33 8.90
N ALA A 105 -7.07 15.29 9.12
CA ALA A 105 -8.50 15.05 8.91
C ALA A 105 -8.84 14.82 7.43
N ASP A 106 -8.19 15.57 6.52
CA ASP A 106 -8.41 15.43 5.09
C ASP A 106 -7.89 14.07 4.57
N SER A 107 -6.73 13.62 5.06
CA SER A 107 -6.24 12.27 4.75
C SER A 107 -7.22 11.18 5.20
N ARG A 108 -7.79 11.31 6.39
CA ARG A 108 -8.77 10.34 6.91
C ARG A 108 -10.05 10.30 6.08
N ARG A 109 -10.45 11.44 5.53
CA ARG A 109 -11.63 11.54 4.66
C ARG A 109 -11.35 11.02 3.25
N GLU A 110 -10.26 11.51 2.63
CA GLU A 110 -10.09 11.32 1.19
C GLU A 110 -9.34 10.02 0.82
N VAL A 111 -8.44 9.51 1.67
CA VAL A 111 -7.67 8.31 1.32
C VAL A 111 -8.55 7.07 1.14
N PRO A 112 -9.54 6.77 2.01
CA PRO A 112 -10.46 5.66 1.78
C PRO A 112 -11.28 5.81 0.50
N ARG A 113 -11.63 7.05 0.12
CA ARG A 113 -12.35 7.36 -1.12
C ARG A 113 -11.46 7.13 -2.34
N MET A 114 -10.19 7.57 -2.27
CA MET A 114 -9.19 7.33 -3.32
C MET A 114 -8.99 5.83 -3.55
N GLU A 115 -8.85 5.05 -2.47
CA GLU A 115 -8.77 3.59 -2.58
C GLU A 115 -10.00 3.01 -3.28
N LYS A 116 -11.21 3.41 -2.85
CA LYS A 116 -12.45 2.92 -3.45
C LYS A 116 -12.54 3.20 -4.94
N ILE A 117 -12.15 4.41 -5.36
CA ILE A 117 -12.10 4.81 -6.76
C ILE A 117 -11.10 3.94 -7.53
N LEU A 118 -9.84 3.85 -7.04
CA LEU A 118 -8.80 3.07 -7.70
C LEU A 118 -9.17 1.59 -7.80
N SER A 119 -9.73 1.02 -6.74
CA SER A 119 -10.23 -0.37 -6.75
C SER A 119 -11.35 -0.60 -7.76
N GLN A 120 -12.27 0.36 -7.93
CA GLN A 120 -13.33 0.28 -8.95
C GLN A 120 -12.81 0.52 -10.38
N MET A 121 -11.62 1.09 -10.53
CA MET A 121 -10.88 1.16 -11.80
C MET A 121 -10.04 -0.10 -12.08
N ASP A 122 -10.23 -1.18 -11.31
CA ASP A 122 -9.44 -2.42 -11.38
C ASP A 122 -7.93 -2.21 -11.12
N ILE A 123 -7.57 -1.21 -10.33
CA ILE A 123 -6.18 -1.01 -9.88
C ILE A 123 -5.95 -1.84 -8.62
N ASP A 124 -4.97 -2.75 -8.71
CA ASP A 124 -4.51 -3.51 -7.55
C ASP A 124 -3.75 -2.58 -6.59
N MET A 125 -4.28 -2.40 -5.38
CA MET A 125 -3.69 -1.53 -4.35
C MET A 125 -2.28 -1.96 -3.94
N ALA A 126 -1.90 -3.21 -4.14
CA ALA A 126 -0.52 -3.67 -3.96
C ALA A 126 0.48 -2.99 -4.93
N ASN A 127 0.00 -2.41 -6.03
CA ASN A 127 0.78 -1.65 -7.00
C ASN A 127 0.70 -0.13 -6.80
N VAL A 128 -0.05 0.34 -5.81
CA VAL A 128 -0.12 1.75 -5.43
C VAL A 128 0.92 2.02 -4.34
N LEU A 129 1.77 3.01 -4.56
CA LEU A 129 2.72 3.43 -3.53
C LEU A 129 1.99 4.27 -2.49
N ILE A 130 1.92 3.79 -1.24
CA ILE A 130 1.26 4.52 -0.15
C ILE A 130 2.31 4.86 0.91
N VAL A 131 2.45 6.15 1.19
CA VAL A 131 3.46 6.69 2.12
C VAL A 131 2.78 7.52 3.20
N ALA A 132 2.91 7.07 4.43
CA ALA A 132 2.51 7.84 5.60
C ALA A 132 3.64 8.78 6.03
N VAL A 133 3.31 10.04 6.28
CA VAL A 133 4.26 11.09 6.68
C VAL A 133 3.87 11.74 8.00
N ASP A 134 4.87 12.31 8.67
CA ASP A 134 4.68 13.12 9.88
C ASP A 134 4.08 14.49 9.56
N ARG A 135 3.96 15.37 10.59
CA ARG A 135 3.39 16.72 10.44
C ARG A 135 4.24 17.66 9.60
N ASP A 136 5.54 17.39 9.48
CA ASP A 136 6.46 18.10 8.59
C ASP A 136 6.49 17.51 7.17
N LYS A 137 5.64 16.51 6.89
CA LYS A 137 5.52 15.75 5.63
C LYS A 137 6.78 14.95 5.32
N ILE A 138 7.39 14.40 6.37
CA ILE A 138 8.62 13.61 6.28
C ILE A 138 8.29 12.15 6.61
N SER A 139 8.80 11.25 5.79
CA SER A 139 8.79 9.81 6.05
C SER A 139 10.17 9.33 6.54
N PRO A 140 10.27 8.23 7.31
CA PRO A 140 11.54 7.75 7.85
C PRO A 140 12.61 7.50 6.79
N ASN A 141 12.22 7.00 5.62
CA ASN A 141 13.11 6.67 4.53
C ASN A 141 13.06 7.69 3.37
N ARG A 142 12.49 8.87 3.60
CA ARG A 142 12.46 10.00 2.66
C ARG A 142 11.81 9.66 1.31
N GLN A 143 10.74 8.88 1.33
CA GLN A 143 9.99 8.54 0.11
C GLN A 143 9.34 9.76 -0.56
N GLU A 144 9.11 10.83 0.20
CA GLU A 144 8.60 12.12 -0.27
C GLU A 144 9.66 12.97 -1.00
N GLU A 145 10.95 12.62 -0.90
CA GLU A 145 12.03 13.44 -1.46
C GLU A 145 11.88 13.61 -2.99
N GLY A 146 11.94 14.87 -3.43
CA GLY A 146 11.74 15.23 -4.84
C GLY A 146 10.28 15.28 -5.30
N LYS A 147 9.29 14.97 -4.43
CA LYS A 147 7.86 14.97 -4.77
C LYS A 147 7.13 16.27 -4.44
N ASP A 148 7.77 17.22 -3.75
CA ASP A 148 7.15 18.50 -3.30
C ASP A 148 5.82 18.29 -2.56
N ILE A 149 5.81 17.41 -1.54
CA ILE A 149 4.64 17.14 -0.72
C ILE A 149 4.47 18.24 0.32
N ARG A 150 3.57 19.19 0.05
CA ARG A 150 3.29 20.34 0.94
C ARG A 150 2.12 20.09 1.87
N TYR A 151 1.10 19.42 1.36
CA TYR A 151 -0.12 19.07 2.08
C TYR A 151 -0.45 17.59 1.90
N VAL A 152 -1.30 17.06 2.77
CA VAL A 152 -1.77 15.68 2.73
C VAL A 152 -3.27 15.59 2.96
N PRO A 153 -3.96 14.68 2.24
CA PRO A 153 -3.37 13.72 1.31
C PRO A 153 -2.93 14.38 0.00
N THR A 154 -1.95 13.77 -0.67
CA THR A 154 -1.62 14.06 -2.06
C THR A 154 -1.64 12.76 -2.85
N LEU A 155 -2.49 12.68 -3.87
CA LEU A 155 -2.50 11.62 -4.87
C LEU A 155 -1.73 12.10 -6.10
N ILE A 156 -0.63 11.44 -6.44
CA ILE A 156 0.17 11.71 -7.64
C ILE A 156 -0.18 10.65 -8.69
N VAL A 157 -0.44 11.10 -9.90
CA VAL A 157 -0.64 10.24 -11.07
C VAL A 157 0.51 10.44 -12.04
N SER A 158 1.17 9.34 -12.41
CA SER A 158 2.31 9.38 -13.34
C SER A 158 2.08 8.45 -14.53
N LYS A 159 2.71 8.78 -15.66
CA LYS A 159 2.75 7.96 -16.86
C LYS A 159 4.18 7.89 -17.38
N ASN A 160 4.69 6.69 -17.63
CA ASN A 160 6.09 6.49 -18.05
C ASN A 160 7.12 7.13 -17.09
N ASN A 161 6.86 7.08 -15.78
CA ASN A 161 7.66 7.69 -14.70
C ASN A 161 7.69 9.24 -14.71
N GLU A 162 6.80 9.88 -15.46
CA GLU A 162 6.62 11.34 -15.42
C GLU A 162 5.29 11.65 -14.76
N GLU A 163 5.26 12.54 -13.77
CA GLU A 163 4.03 13.03 -13.18
C GLU A 163 3.21 13.78 -14.23
N ILE A 164 1.95 13.38 -14.39
CA ILE A 164 1.00 14.02 -15.29
C ILE A 164 -0.06 14.85 -14.56
N GLY A 165 -0.13 14.75 -13.25
CA GLY A 165 -1.03 15.54 -12.41
C GLY A 165 -1.10 15.00 -10.99
N ARG A 166 -1.70 15.80 -10.10
CA ARG A 166 -1.92 15.45 -8.69
C ARG A 166 -3.19 16.07 -8.14
N ILE A 167 -3.77 15.41 -7.14
CA ILE A 167 -4.87 15.92 -6.33
C ILE A 167 -4.33 16.17 -4.93
N VAL A 168 -4.55 17.36 -4.38
CA VAL A 168 -3.99 17.79 -3.09
C VAL A 168 -5.11 18.12 -2.12
N GLU A 169 -5.11 17.49 -0.95
CA GLU A 169 -6.04 17.60 0.19
C GLU A 169 -7.48 17.19 -0.12
N SER A 170 -8.04 17.69 -1.20
CA SER A 170 -9.45 17.50 -1.60
C SER A 170 -9.59 17.74 -3.10
N PRO A 171 -10.76 17.49 -3.70
CA PRO A 171 -11.02 17.89 -5.08
C PRO A 171 -10.67 19.36 -5.35
N SER A 172 -10.27 19.66 -6.58
CA SER A 172 -9.67 20.92 -7.00
C SER A 172 -10.58 22.16 -6.86
N SER A 173 -11.88 21.95 -6.73
CA SER A 173 -12.88 23.00 -6.51
C SER A 173 -14.12 22.47 -5.80
N GLU A 174 -15.00 23.37 -5.33
CA GLU A 174 -16.28 22.98 -4.70
C GLU A 174 -17.23 22.18 -5.62
N SER A 175 -17.07 22.30 -6.93
CA SER A 175 -17.86 21.56 -7.93
C SER A 175 -17.16 20.33 -8.49
N ALA A 176 -15.88 20.12 -8.16
CA ALA A 176 -15.12 18.98 -8.60
C ALA A 176 -15.31 17.78 -7.65
N THR A 177 -15.03 16.58 -8.18
CA THR A 177 -14.93 15.34 -7.43
C THR A 177 -13.55 14.73 -7.66
N LEU A 178 -13.14 13.76 -6.84
CA LEU A 178 -11.89 13.04 -7.06
C LEU A 178 -11.86 12.38 -8.44
N GLU A 179 -13.01 11.87 -8.88
CA GLU A 179 -13.17 11.22 -10.19
C GLU A 179 -13.03 12.23 -11.34
N SER A 180 -13.62 13.45 -11.21
CA SER A 180 -13.48 14.47 -12.23
C SER A 180 -12.03 14.94 -12.37
N ASP A 181 -11.33 15.13 -11.26
CA ASP A 181 -9.92 15.50 -11.26
C ASP A 181 -9.05 14.39 -11.87
N LEU A 182 -9.29 13.12 -11.54
CA LEU A 182 -8.61 11.98 -12.15
C LEU A 182 -8.88 11.90 -13.67
N PHE A 183 -10.12 12.14 -14.08
CA PHE A 183 -10.49 12.16 -15.49
C PHE A 183 -9.76 13.29 -16.23
N GLU A 184 -9.73 14.50 -15.69
CA GLU A 184 -8.99 15.64 -16.28
C GLU A 184 -7.50 15.36 -16.38
N ILE A 185 -6.89 14.78 -15.33
CA ILE A 185 -5.48 14.34 -15.36
C ILE A 185 -5.25 13.35 -16.52
N SER A 186 -6.16 12.39 -16.72
CA SER A 186 -6.05 11.39 -17.80
C SER A 186 -6.11 12.00 -19.19
N LEU A 187 -6.79 13.12 -19.33
CA LEU A 187 -6.88 13.92 -20.58
C LEU A 187 -5.67 14.85 -20.80
N GLY A 188 -4.75 14.93 -19.83
CA GLY A 188 -3.61 15.85 -19.87
C GLY A 188 -3.98 17.30 -19.54
N ILE A 189 -5.07 17.50 -18.81
CA ILE A 189 -5.55 18.80 -18.32
C ILE A 189 -5.62 18.73 -16.78
N PRO A 190 -4.47 18.54 -16.09
CA PRO A 190 -4.49 18.35 -14.65
C PRO A 190 -5.04 19.58 -13.92
N PRO A 191 -5.79 19.38 -12.83
CA PRO A 191 -6.24 20.47 -11.98
C PRO A 191 -5.03 21.22 -11.39
N ILE A 192 -5.26 22.50 -11.09
CA ILE A 192 -4.25 23.29 -10.37
C ILE A 192 -4.28 22.87 -8.91
N PRO A 193 -3.15 22.41 -8.34
CA PRO A 193 -3.10 22.03 -6.93
C PRO A 193 -3.52 23.17 -5.99
N ASN A 194 -4.22 22.88 -4.92
CA ASN A 194 -4.81 23.84 -3.99
C ASN A 194 -3.79 24.83 -3.34
N TYR A 195 -2.50 24.58 -3.45
CA TYR A 195 -1.43 25.44 -2.92
C TYR A 195 -0.75 26.32 -3.98
N VAL A 196 -1.22 26.27 -5.22
CA VAL A 196 -0.71 27.16 -6.30
C VAL A 196 -1.58 28.39 -6.31
N GLU A 197 -1.04 29.53 -5.84
CA GLU A 197 -1.64 30.86 -5.92
C GLU A 197 -1.37 31.53 -7.29
#